data_aa2ca0e5ed2dc45123c6cf6af609fa9e
#
_entry.id   aa2ca0e5ed2dc45123c6cf6af609fa9e
#
_cell.length_a   1.000
_cell.length_b   1.000
_cell.length_c   1.000
_cell.angle_alpha   90.00
_cell.angle_beta   90.00
_cell.angle_gamma   90.00
#
_symmetry.space_group_name_H-M   'P 1'
#
loop_
_entity.id
_entity.type
_entity.pdbx_description
1 polymer ?
#
loop_
_entity_poly.entity_id
_entity_poly.type
_entity_poly.pdbx_seq_one_letter_code
_entity_poly.pdbx_strand_id
1 'polypeptide(L)'
;SQPRLAEEDCAGGEDYAAVFGAKTPPLETLVLKRRIMGPMWINLKQPTRVALHQQQVSWCKIEVQVASPKHVSAPTGSAQDREVPQITVAALNLKTFINPQTNASEIVIATVMYLKDVRTDGPTNRQQWNTMERLRHFSVVRRLENAAFPVGFEDEVRQRNSSAVGRLNGGVVLSQQNSERALLANLLARLKQLDPDVLVGHNISGFDL
;
A
#
# COMPACT_ATOMS: atom_id res chain seq x y z
N SER A 1 -31.45 -7.67 -16.48
CA SER A 1 -30.61 -8.61 -17.25
C SER A 1 -30.57 -8.11 -18.68
N GLN A 2 -29.40 -7.75 -19.17
CA GLN A 2 -29.23 -7.47 -20.60
C GLN A 2 -29.44 -8.78 -21.37
N PRO A 3 -30.19 -8.75 -22.48
CA PRO A 3 -30.36 -9.92 -23.31
C PRO A 3 -28.99 -10.38 -23.84
N ARG A 4 -28.64 -11.63 -23.62
CA ARG A 4 -27.49 -12.23 -24.30
C ARG A 4 -27.84 -12.38 -25.77
N LEU A 5 -27.06 -11.72 -26.64
CA LEU A 5 -27.13 -11.98 -28.08
C LEU A 5 -26.75 -13.45 -28.32
N ALA A 6 -27.49 -14.12 -29.16
CA ALA A 6 -27.14 -15.46 -29.59
C ALA A 6 -25.81 -15.41 -30.40
N GLU A 7 -25.01 -16.50 -30.36
CA GLU A 7 -23.76 -16.56 -31.12
C GLU A 7 -23.95 -16.31 -32.62
N GLU A 8 -25.11 -16.68 -33.13
CA GLU A 8 -25.52 -16.48 -34.54
C GLU A 8 -25.72 -15.01 -34.91
N ASP A 9 -26.15 -14.16 -33.92
CA ASP A 9 -26.28 -12.71 -34.12
C ASP A 9 -24.92 -11.99 -34.13
N CYS A 10 -23.85 -12.75 -33.92
CA CYS A 10 -22.50 -12.25 -33.73
C CYS A 10 -21.57 -12.64 -34.88
N ALA A 11 -22.10 -13.30 -35.94
CA ALA A 11 -21.33 -13.66 -37.10
C ALA A 11 -20.88 -12.41 -37.88
N GLY A 12 -19.60 -12.31 -38.18
CA GLY A 12 -19.05 -11.28 -39.06
C GLY A 12 -19.58 -11.42 -40.48
N GLY A 13 -19.60 -10.35 -41.28
CA GLY A 13 -19.84 -10.34 -42.68
C GLY A 13 -18.54 -10.48 -43.50
N GLU A 14 -18.65 -10.53 -44.84
CA GLU A 14 -17.48 -10.56 -45.72
C GLU A 14 -16.57 -9.33 -45.55
N ASP A 15 -17.16 -8.17 -45.23
CA ASP A 15 -16.47 -6.88 -45.13
C ASP A 15 -16.24 -6.42 -43.67
N TYR A 16 -16.69 -7.18 -42.66
CA TYR A 16 -16.52 -6.81 -41.26
C TYR A 16 -16.44 -8.04 -40.35
N ALA A 17 -15.74 -7.87 -39.23
CA ALA A 17 -15.73 -8.83 -38.14
C ALA A 17 -16.42 -8.26 -36.88
N ALA A 18 -17.39 -9.01 -36.35
CA ALA A 18 -18.04 -8.63 -35.10
C ALA A 18 -17.07 -8.80 -33.92
N VAL A 19 -16.79 -7.72 -33.20
CA VAL A 19 -15.91 -7.72 -32.05
C VAL A 19 -16.70 -7.45 -30.76
N PHE A 20 -16.75 -8.44 -29.88
CA PHE A 20 -17.41 -8.33 -28.58
C PHE A 20 -16.44 -7.91 -27.49
N GLY A 21 -16.94 -7.04 -26.60
CA GLY A 21 -16.14 -6.56 -25.47
C GLY A 21 -15.00 -5.63 -25.87
N ALA A 22 -15.04 -5.03 -27.05
CA ALA A 22 -14.02 -4.09 -27.51
C ALA A 22 -13.88 -2.86 -26.61
N LYS A 23 -14.94 -2.50 -25.88
CA LYS A 23 -14.94 -1.39 -24.89
C LYS A 23 -14.60 -1.84 -23.49
N THR A 24 -14.46 -3.13 -23.23
CA THR A 24 -14.13 -3.67 -21.91
C THR A 24 -12.61 -3.71 -21.75
N PRO A 25 -12.03 -3.06 -20.72
CA PRO A 25 -10.61 -3.12 -20.48
C PRO A 25 -10.10 -4.57 -20.33
N PRO A 26 -8.86 -4.88 -20.75
CA PRO A 26 -8.31 -6.23 -20.66
C PRO A 26 -8.34 -6.83 -19.27
N LEU A 27 -8.12 -6.00 -18.24
CA LEU A 27 -8.16 -6.42 -16.84
C LEU A 27 -9.58 -6.84 -16.42
N GLU A 28 -10.60 -6.04 -16.78
CA GLU A 28 -11.99 -6.37 -16.50
C GLU A 28 -12.40 -7.67 -17.20
N THR A 29 -12.01 -7.84 -18.45
CA THR A 29 -12.24 -9.09 -19.20
C THR A 29 -11.59 -10.28 -18.50
N LEU A 30 -10.37 -10.14 -17.98
CA LEU A 30 -9.69 -11.18 -17.22
C LEU A 30 -10.46 -11.54 -15.95
N VAL A 31 -10.81 -10.53 -15.16
CA VAL A 31 -11.52 -10.68 -13.87
C VAL A 31 -12.86 -11.40 -14.09
N LEU A 32 -13.65 -10.96 -15.06
CA LEU A 32 -14.94 -11.57 -15.38
C LEU A 32 -14.78 -13.02 -15.89
N LYS A 33 -13.89 -13.26 -16.87
CA LYS A 33 -13.67 -14.60 -17.43
C LYS A 33 -13.10 -15.59 -16.42
N ARG A 34 -12.30 -15.12 -15.44
CA ARG A 34 -11.71 -15.97 -14.41
C ARG A 34 -12.54 -16.03 -13.12
N ARG A 35 -13.68 -15.33 -13.06
CA ARG A 35 -14.58 -15.26 -11.91
C ARG A 35 -13.86 -14.74 -10.65
N ILE A 36 -12.98 -13.76 -10.83
CA ILE A 36 -12.30 -13.06 -9.73
C ILE A 36 -13.21 -11.91 -9.34
N MET A 37 -14.14 -12.15 -8.39
CA MET A 37 -15.20 -11.21 -8.05
C MET A 37 -14.85 -10.22 -6.94
N GLY A 38 -13.62 -10.26 -6.45
CA GLY A 38 -13.13 -9.42 -5.36
C GLY A 38 -11.81 -9.94 -4.80
N PRO A 39 -11.36 -9.45 -3.64
CA PRO A 39 -10.19 -10.00 -2.95
C PRO A 39 -10.42 -11.47 -2.64
N MET A 40 -9.57 -12.34 -3.17
CA MET A 40 -9.69 -13.78 -3.01
C MET A 40 -8.35 -14.48 -3.28
N TRP A 41 -8.21 -15.70 -2.79
CA TRP A 41 -7.12 -16.56 -3.23
C TRP A 41 -7.24 -16.87 -4.71
N ILE A 42 -6.12 -16.88 -5.43
CA ILE A 42 -6.03 -17.28 -6.82
C ILE A 42 -4.98 -18.38 -6.99
N ASN A 43 -5.21 -19.28 -7.92
CA ASN A 43 -4.24 -20.29 -8.33
C ASN A 43 -3.50 -19.82 -9.58
N LEU A 44 -2.18 -19.82 -9.52
CA LEU A 44 -1.30 -19.53 -10.65
C LEU A 44 -0.62 -20.84 -11.11
N LYS A 45 -0.76 -21.17 -12.40
CA LYS A 45 -0.05 -22.31 -12.99
C LYS A 45 1.26 -21.83 -13.58
N GLN A 46 2.36 -22.51 -13.25
CA GLN A 46 3.70 -22.25 -13.78
C GLN A 46 4.11 -20.76 -13.70
N PRO A 47 4.00 -20.10 -12.53
CA PRO A 47 4.42 -18.73 -12.42
C PRO A 47 5.95 -18.63 -12.51
N THR A 48 6.44 -17.65 -13.25
CA THR A 48 7.86 -17.31 -13.32
C THR A 48 8.10 -16.07 -12.45
N ARG A 49 9.05 -16.12 -11.53
CA ARG A 49 9.40 -14.97 -10.71
C ARG A 49 10.12 -13.92 -11.55
N VAL A 50 9.67 -12.67 -11.48
CA VAL A 50 10.33 -11.55 -12.14
C VAL A 50 11.60 -11.20 -11.37
N ALA A 51 12.71 -11.06 -12.09
CA ALA A 51 13.98 -10.68 -11.48
C ALA A 51 13.92 -9.26 -10.91
N LEU A 52 14.38 -9.10 -9.67
CA LEU A 52 14.45 -7.80 -9.00
C LEU A 52 15.29 -6.82 -9.84
N HIS A 53 14.77 -5.60 -10.03
CA HIS A 53 15.42 -4.43 -10.63
C HIS A 53 15.48 -4.30 -12.15
N GLN A 54 15.22 -5.32 -12.95
CA GLN A 54 15.32 -5.15 -14.41
C GLN A 54 13.99 -5.18 -15.17
N GLN A 55 12.96 -5.84 -14.64
CA GLN A 55 11.65 -5.99 -15.29
C GLN A 55 10.47 -5.81 -14.35
N GLN A 56 10.73 -5.44 -13.11
CA GLN A 56 9.66 -5.25 -12.13
C GLN A 56 8.86 -3.98 -12.45
N VAL A 57 7.54 -4.13 -12.55
CA VAL A 57 6.61 -3.05 -12.87
C VAL A 57 5.97 -2.47 -11.60
N SER A 58 5.89 -3.28 -10.54
CA SER A 58 5.25 -2.89 -9.28
C SER A 58 6.26 -2.66 -8.15
N TRP A 59 5.78 -2.10 -7.03
CA TRP A 59 6.54 -1.93 -5.80
C TRP A 59 6.52 -3.17 -4.89
N CYS A 60 5.83 -4.23 -5.32
CA CYS A 60 5.69 -5.46 -4.55
C CYS A 60 7.03 -6.18 -4.38
N LYS A 61 7.24 -6.80 -3.23
CA LYS A 61 8.44 -7.62 -2.96
C LYS A 61 8.52 -8.87 -3.83
N ILE A 62 7.35 -9.37 -4.22
CA ILE A 62 7.23 -10.56 -5.05
C ILE A 62 6.36 -10.19 -6.25
N GLU A 63 6.94 -10.30 -7.43
CA GLU A 63 6.25 -10.14 -8.69
C GLU A 63 6.43 -11.41 -9.52
N VAL A 64 5.33 -11.89 -10.09
CA VAL A 64 5.34 -13.11 -10.89
C VAL A 64 4.63 -12.87 -12.21
N GLN A 65 5.14 -13.52 -13.24
CA GLN A 65 4.57 -13.52 -14.59
C GLN A 65 4.01 -14.89 -14.93
N VAL A 66 2.88 -14.92 -15.60
CA VAL A 66 2.30 -16.13 -16.17
C VAL A 66 2.23 -16.01 -17.70
N ALA A 67 2.53 -17.09 -18.39
CA ALA A 67 2.60 -17.10 -19.86
C ALA A 67 1.24 -16.88 -20.54
N SER A 68 0.13 -17.15 -19.85
CA SER A 68 -1.22 -16.98 -20.40
C SER A 68 -2.23 -16.65 -19.31
N PRO A 69 -3.23 -15.83 -19.61
CA PRO A 69 -4.36 -15.59 -18.70
C PRO A 69 -5.10 -16.87 -18.29
N LYS A 70 -4.99 -17.96 -19.07
CA LYS A 70 -5.54 -19.27 -18.74
C LYS A 70 -4.88 -19.92 -17.52
N HIS A 71 -3.69 -19.46 -17.14
CA HIS A 71 -2.96 -19.94 -15.98
C HIS A 71 -3.41 -19.30 -14.67
N VAL A 72 -4.30 -18.31 -14.73
CA VAL A 72 -4.91 -17.68 -13.56
C VAL A 72 -6.31 -18.24 -13.37
N SER A 73 -6.62 -18.76 -12.20
CA SER A 73 -7.95 -19.32 -11.90
C SER A 73 -8.33 -19.11 -10.44
N ALA A 74 -9.64 -19.02 -10.19
CA ALA A 74 -10.17 -19.10 -8.84
C ALA A 74 -9.89 -20.51 -8.25
N PRO A 75 -9.65 -20.63 -6.94
CA PRO A 75 -9.51 -21.93 -6.29
C PRO A 75 -10.82 -22.70 -6.33
N THR A 76 -10.74 -24.03 -6.31
CA THR A 76 -11.89 -24.94 -6.30
C THR A 76 -11.79 -25.89 -5.11
N GLY A 77 -12.93 -26.31 -4.58
CA GLY A 77 -12.99 -27.26 -3.44
C GLY A 77 -12.44 -26.66 -2.15
N SER A 78 -11.79 -27.48 -1.32
CA SER A 78 -11.24 -27.09 0.00
C SER A 78 -10.19 -25.97 -0.05
N ALA A 79 -9.69 -25.63 -1.23
CA ALA A 79 -8.79 -24.49 -1.41
C ALA A 79 -9.51 -23.13 -1.30
N GLN A 80 -10.85 -23.10 -1.32
CA GLN A 80 -11.66 -21.91 -1.07
C GLN A 80 -11.70 -21.54 0.42
N ASP A 81 -11.54 -22.51 1.31
CA ASP A 81 -11.65 -22.35 2.77
C ASP A 81 -10.34 -21.89 3.42
N ARG A 82 -9.40 -21.38 2.62
CA ARG A 82 -8.16 -20.84 3.17
C ARG A 82 -8.44 -19.61 4.02
N GLU A 83 -7.77 -19.54 5.16
CA GLU A 83 -7.84 -18.37 6.04
C GLU A 83 -7.46 -17.08 5.26
N VAL A 84 -8.23 -16.02 5.49
CA VAL A 84 -7.96 -14.72 4.90
C VAL A 84 -6.64 -14.18 5.46
N PRO A 85 -5.69 -13.77 4.62
CA PRO A 85 -4.42 -13.25 5.11
C PRO A 85 -4.63 -11.97 5.90
N GLN A 86 -3.90 -11.85 6.98
CA GLN A 86 -3.87 -10.62 7.77
C GLN A 86 -3.12 -9.55 7.00
N ILE A 87 -3.58 -8.30 7.09
CA ILE A 87 -3.00 -7.16 6.40
C ILE A 87 -2.34 -6.18 7.37
N THR A 88 -1.38 -5.42 6.86
CA THR A 88 -0.77 -4.28 7.53
C THR A 88 -1.42 -2.99 7.04
N VAL A 89 -2.01 -2.24 7.96
CA VAL A 89 -2.64 -0.94 7.67
C VAL A 89 -1.76 0.16 8.25
N ALA A 90 -1.44 1.17 7.46
CA ALA A 90 -0.67 2.33 7.89
C ALA A 90 -1.44 3.62 7.61
N ALA A 91 -1.47 4.52 8.58
CA ALA A 91 -2.04 5.85 8.46
C ALA A 91 -0.92 6.89 8.43
N LEU A 92 -0.88 7.70 7.36
CA LEU A 92 0.09 8.76 7.15
C LEU A 92 -0.52 10.10 7.52
N ASN A 93 0.25 10.93 8.21
CA ASN A 93 -0.06 12.34 8.45
C ASN A 93 1.18 13.19 8.22
N LEU A 94 1.04 14.21 7.38
CA LEU A 94 2.10 15.17 7.07
C LEU A 94 1.78 16.52 7.69
N LYS A 95 2.81 17.21 8.18
CA LYS A 95 2.74 18.62 8.58
C LYS A 95 3.70 19.40 7.72
N THR A 96 3.17 20.45 7.10
CA THR A 96 3.90 21.33 6.20
C THR A 96 4.13 22.70 6.82
N PHE A 97 5.11 23.39 6.27
CA PHE A 97 5.44 24.77 6.56
C PHE A 97 5.62 25.51 5.23
N ILE A 98 5.07 26.71 5.11
CA ILE A 98 5.25 27.55 3.94
C ILE A 98 6.59 28.26 4.09
N ASN A 99 7.53 27.96 3.21
CA ASN A 99 8.82 28.62 3.19
C ASN A 99 8.63 30.09 2.74
N PRO A 100 8.97 31.09 3.56
CA PRO A 100 8.72 32.49 3.24
C PRO A 100 9.58 33.02 2.09
N GLN A 101 10.67 32.34 1.74
CA GLN A 101 11.55 32.75 0.65
C GLN A 101 11.07 32.22 -0.71
N THR A 102 10.59 30.98 -0.75
CA THR A 102 10.17 30.29 -1.99
C THR A 102 8.66 30.27 -2.18
N ASN A 103 7.89 30.62 -1.14
CA ASN A 103 6.44 30.48 -1.07
C ASN A 103 5.95 29.05 -1.37
N ALA A 104 6.82 28.06 -1.19
CA ALA A 104 6.52 26.64 -1.37
C ALA A 104 6.12 26.00 -0.04
N SER A 105 5.17 25.07 -0.10
CA SER A 105 4.83 24.23 1.03
C SER A 105 5.85 23.09 1.15
N GLU A 106 6.51 22.99 2.27
CA GLU A 106 7.54 21.99 2.56
C GLU A 106 7.16 21.12 3.75
N ILE A 107 7.42 19.83 3.67
CA ILE A 107 7.12 18.89 4.76
C ILE A 107 8.13 19.08 5.89
N VAL A 108 7.62 19.25 7.11
CA VAL A 108 8.43 19.41 8.33
C VAL A 108 8.34 18.19 9.23
N ILE A 109 7.17 17.57 9.30
CA ILE A 109 6.93 16.36 10.10
C ILE A 109 6.15 15.36 9.25
N ALA A 110 6.60 14.12 9.26
CA ALA A 110 5.86 12.98 8.75
C ALA A 110 5.66 11.97 9.88
N THR A 111 4.42 11.59 10.13
CA THR A 111 4.06 10.59 11.15
C THR A 111 3.30 9.45 10.48
N VAL A 112 3.71 8.23 10.78
CA VAL A 112 3.03 7.02 10.35
C VAL A 112 2.61 6.24 11.60
N MET A 113 1.31 5.98 11.71
CA MET A 113 0.75 5.03 12.66
C MET A 113 0.40 3.75 11.91
N TYR A 114 0.69 2.59 12.47
CA TYR A 114 0.42 1.35 11.76
C TYR A 114 -0.02 0.22 12.68
N LEU A 115 -0.81 -0.65 12.12
CA LEU A 115 -1.32 -1.85 12.74
C LEU A 115 -0.98 -3.04 11.85
N LYS A 116 -0.29 -4.02 12.39
CA LYS A 116 -0.03 -5.30 11.74
C LYS A 116 -1.10 -6.33 12.13
N ASP A 117 -1.20 -7.37 11.34
CA ASP A 117 -2.07 -8.52 11.61
C ASP A 117 -3.55 -8.12 11.75
N VAL A 118 -4.01 -7.22 10.88
CA VAL A 118 -5.41 -6.81 10.81
C VAL A 118 -6.21 -7.86 10.04
N ARG A 119 -7.23 -8.38 10.66
CA ARG A 119 -8.18 -9.31 10.03
C ARG A 119 -9.24 -8.52 9.29
N THR A 120 -9.59 -8.98 8.07
CA THR A 120 -10.62 -8.35 7.22
C THR A 120 -11.90 -9.19 7.12
N ASP A 121 -11.91 -10.37 7.72
CA ASP A 121 -13.00 -11.34 7.69
C ASP A 121 -14.02 -11.20 8.83
N GLY A 122 -13.85 -10.21 9.71
CA GLY A 122 -14.75 -9.97 10.82
C GLY A 122 -14.57 -8.59 11.46
N PRO A 123 -15.49 -8.20 12.37
CA PRO A 123 -15.40 -6.92 13.06
C PRO A 123 -14.18 -6.90 13.99
N THR A 124 -13.45 -5.81 13.95
CA THR A 124 -12.32 -5.58 14.87
C THR A 124 -12.77 -4.69 16.02
N ASN A 125 -12.72 -5.21 17.24
CA ASN A 125 -13.06 -4.44 18.43
C ASN A 125 -11.96 -3.41 18.72
N ARG A 126 -12.36 -2.13 18.94
CA ARG A 126 -11.44 -1.04 19.26
C ARG A 126 -10.54 -1.36 20.45
N GLN A 127 -11.04 -2.04 21.47
CA GLN A 127 -10.26 -2.42 22.65
C GLN A 127 -9.14 -3.43 22.32
N GLN A 128 -9.30 -4.22 21.27
CA GLN A 128 -8.31 -5.23 20.87
C GLN A 128 -7.13 -4.63 20.09
N TRP A 129 -7.32 -3.57 19.34
CA TRP A 129 -6.27 -2.99 18.51
C TRP A 129 -5.68 -1.68 19.06
N ASN A 130 -6.40 -0.96 19.90
CA ASN A 130 -5.94 0.31 20.50
C ASN A 130 -5.08 0.09 21.73
N THR A 131 -4.05 -0.74 21.61
CA THR A 131 -3.05 -0.98 22.67
C THR A 131 -1.68 -0.55 22.18
N MET A 132 -0.78 -0.14 23.10
CA MET A 132 0.59 0.22 22.75
C MET A 132 1.37 -0.91 22.07
N GLU A 133 1.00 -2.16 22.34
CA GLU A 133 1.65 -3.33 21.75
C GLU A 133 1.28 -3.55 20.29
N ARG A 134 0.04 -3.23 19.93
CA ARG A 134 -0.49 -3.43 18.57
C ARG A 134 -0.40 -2.19 17.71
N LEU A 135 -0.90 -1.05 18.21
CA LEU A 135 -0.84 0.21 17.48
C LEU A 135 0.55 0.83 17.64
N ARG A 136 1.33 0.76 16.60
CA ARG A 136 2.70 1.26 16.54
C ARG A 136 2.76 2.55 15.73
N HIS A 137 3.82 3.32 15.94
CA HIS A 137 4.01 4.55 15.18
C HIS A 137 5.48 4.91 15.06
N PHE A 138 5.78 5.75 14.10
CA PHE A 138 7.04 6.48 14.01
C PHE A 138 6.80 7.88 13.44
N SER A 139 7.68 8.81 13.80
CA SER A 139 7.68 10.16 13.27
C SER A 139 9.07 10.53 12.78
N VAL A 140 9.11 11.26 11.68
CA VAL A 140 10.33 11.87 11.15
C VAL A 140 10.13 13.37 11.16
N VAL A 141 11.05 14.10 11.78
CA VAL A 141 11.00 15.55 11.92
C VAL A 141 12.25 16.14 11.30
N ARG A 142 12.12 17.22 10.54
CA ARG A 142 13.27 17.94 10.04
C ARG A 142 13.46 19.30 10.73
N ARG A 143 14.67 19.76 10.70
CA ARG A 143 15.01 21.13 11.07
C ARG A 143 14.55 22.09 9.94
N LEU A 144 13.97 23.22 10.34
CA LEU A 144 13.74 24.31 9.40
C LEU A 144 15.06 24.97 9.02
N GLU A 145 15.14 25.55 7.82
CA GLU A 145 16.29 26.32 7.40
C GLU A 145 16.50 27.49 8.37
N ASN A 146 17.76 27.72 8.75
CA ASN A 146 18.18 28.79 9.69
C ASN A 146 17.57 28.67 11.11
N ALA A 147 16.98 27.54 11.49
CA ALA A 147 16.52 27.28 12.85
C ALA A 147 17.21 26.07 13.44
N ALA A 148 17.55 26.13 14.72
CA ALA A 148 17.99 24.97 15.48
C ALA A 148 16.76 24.23 16.05
N PHE A 149 16.93 22.95 16.36
CA PHE A 149 15.94 22.26 17.20
C PHE A 149 15.90 22.92 18.59
N PRO A 150 14.75 22.88 19.28
CA PRO A 150 14.66 23.38 20.65
C PRO A 150 15.70 22.71 21.57
N VAL A 151 16.16 23.47 22.58
CA VAL A 151 17.08 22.94 23.60
C VAL A 151 16.47 21.71 24.26
N GLY A 152 17.25 20.62 24.37
CA GLY A 152 16.79 19.35 24.95
C GLY A 152 16.03 18.43 23.98
N PHE A 153 15.77 18.86 22.74
CA PHE A 153 15.06 18.04 21.76
C PHE A 153 15.78 16.71 21.46
N GLU A 154 17.10 16.72 21.34
CA GLU A 154 17.89 15.51 21.10
C GLU A 154 17.82 14.51 22.26
N ASP A 155 17.77 15.01 23.49
CA ASP A 155 17.62 14.18 24.67
C ASP A 155 16.23 13.55 24.73
N GLU A 156 15.19 14.31 24.39
CA GLU A 156 13.83 13.79 24.24
C GLU A 156 13.73 12.71 23.16
N VAL A 157 14.36 12.90 22.02
CA VAL A 157 14.44 11.89 20.94
C VAL A 157 15.09 10.60 21.46
N ARG A 158 16.21 10.72 22.16
CA ARG A 158 16.93 9.60 22.76
C ARG A 158 16.07 8.86 23.79
N GLN A 159 15.43 9.61 24.67
CA GLN A 159 14.55 9.07 25.71
C GLN A 159 13.35 8.33 25.13
N ARG A 160 12.68 8.90 24.14
CA ARG A 160 11.54 8.25 23.46
C ARG A 160 11.95 6.97 22.75
N ASN A 161 13.06 7.00 22.04
CA ASN A 161 13.56 5.85 21.31
C ASN A 161 13.99 4.71 22.24
N SER A 162 14.53 5.02 23.44
CA SER A 162 14.91 4.02 24.45
C SER A 162 13.77 3.55 25.35
N SER A 163 12.61 4.20 25.26
CA SER A 163 11.41 3.84 26.04
C SER A 163 10.85 2.45 25.65
N ALA A 164 9.91 1.94 26.45
CA ALA A 164 9.18 0.71 26.12
C ALA A 164 8.51 0.79 24.74
N VAL A 165 7.88 1.94 24.44
CA VAL A 165 7.27 2.22 23.13
C VAL A 165 8.33 2.22 22.03
N GLY A 166 9.51 2.81 22.28
CA GLY A 166 10.63 2.79 21.34
C GLY A 166 11.07 1.38 21.00
N ARG A 167 11.26 0.53 21.99
CA ARG A 167 11.63 -0.88 21.78
C ARG A 167 10.60 -1.65 20.96
N LEU A 168 9.31 -1.46 21.22
CA LEU A 168 8.22 -2.08 20.45
C LEU A 168 8.20 -1.61 18.99
N ASN A 169 8.64 -0.39 18.71
CA ASN A 169 8.74 0.18 17.36
C ASN A 169 10.11 -0.06 16.67
N GLY A 170 10.90 -1.01 17.17
CA GLY A 170 12.21 -1.33 16.60
C GLY A 170 13.31 -0.34 16.96
N GLY A 171 13.18 0.35 18.09
CA GLY A 171 14.18 1.25 18.63
C GLY A 171 14.15 2.68 18.08
N VAL A 172 13.29 2.99 17.11
CA VAL A 172 13.20 4.33 16.51
C VAL A 172 11.73 4.76 16.37
N VAL A 173 11.23 5.50 17.35
CA VAL A 173 9.90 6.14 17.30
C VAL A 173 10.00 7.53 16.68
N LEU A 174 11.06 8.26 16.97
CA LEU A 174 11.28 9.62 16.51
C LEU A 174 12.67 9.73 15.89
N SER A 175 12.74 10.21 14.66
CA SER A 175 14.00 10.50 13.98
C SER A 175 14.04 11.95 13.51
N GLN A 176 15.22 12.55 13.60
CA GLN A 176 15.47 13.93 13.19
C GLN A 176 16.29 13.95 11.90
N GLN A 177 15.98 14.91 11.03
CA GLN A 177 16.62 15.08 9.75
C GLN A 177 17.01 16.56 9.54
N ASN A 178 17.99 16.81 8.70
CA ASN A 178 18.47 18.16 8.44
C ASN A 178 17.83 18.83 7.22
N SER A 179 17.11 18.09 6.39
CA SER A 179 16.46 18.60 5.19
C SER A 179 15.19 17.83 4.87
N GLU A 180 14.31 18.42 4.06
CA GLU A 180 13.10 17.76 3.56
C GLU A 180 13.44 16.50 2.75
N ARG A 181 14.45 16.58 1.88
CA ARG A 181 14.91 15.42 1.11
C ARG A 181 15.33 14.24 2.02
N ALA A 182 16.03 14.53 3.10
CA ALA A 182 16.45 13.52 4.05
C ALA A 182 15.25 12.96 4.84
N LEU A 183 14.26 13.81 5.18
CA LEU A 183 13.00 13.40 5.80
C LEU A 183 12.25 12.44 4.88
N LEU A 184 12.03 12.81 3.62
CA LEU A 184 11.34 12.00 2.64
C LEU A 184 12.07 10.68 2.39
N ALA A 185 13.38 10.70 2.24
CA ALA A 185 14.19 9.48 2.06
C ALA A 185 14.02 8.51 3.25
N ASN A 186 14.03 9.04 4.48
CA ASN A 186 13.83 8.23 5.70
C ASN A 186 12.40 7.68 5.75
N LEU A 187 11.39 8.52 5.48
CA LEU A 187 9.98 8.12 5.44
C LEU A 187 9.76 6.98 4.44
N LEU A 188 10.20 7.15 3.20
CA LEU A 188 10.04 6.17 2.14
C LEU A 188 10.79 4.86 2.44
N ALA A 189 12.00 4.94 2.97
CA ALA A 189 12.76 3.75 3.38
C ALA A 189 12.02 2.96 4.47
N ARG A 190 11.43 3.65 5.45
CA ARG A 190 10.65 3.02 6.52
C ARG A 190 9.32 2.47 6.04
N LEU A 191 8.62 3.18 5.15
CA LEU A 191 7.41 2.67 4.52
C LEU A 191 7.70 1.42 3.69
N LYS A 192 8.80 1.42 2.92
CA LYS A 192 9.23 0.24 2.16
C LYS A 192 9.58 -0.94 3.06
N GLN A 193 10.20 -0.69 4.22
CA GLN A 193 10.50 -1.73 5.21
C GLN A 193 9.24 -2.25 5.90
N LEU A 194 8.30 -1.38 6.21
CA LEU A 194 7.00 -1.73 6.81
C LEU A 194 6.14 -2.52 5.83
N ASP A 195 6.16 -2.14 4.54
CA ASP A 195 5.43 -2.75 3.43
C ASP A 195 3.92 -2.85 3.72
N PRO A 196 3.24 -1.71 3.96
CA PRO A 196 1.83 -1.75 4.28
C PRO A 196 0.99 -2.19 3.08
N ASP A 197 -0.03 -3.01 3.33
CA ASP A 197 -1.00 -3.44 2.32
C ASP A 197 -2.01 -2.33 2.02
N VAL A 198 -2.30 -1.50 3.02
CA VAL A 198 -3.23 -0.36 2.90
C VAL A 198 -2.60 0.88 3.52
N LEU A 199 -2.55 1.96 2.75
CA LEU A 199 -2.16 3.28 3.22
C LEU A 199 -3.40 4.16 3.34
N VAL A 200 -3.58 4.78 4.51
CA VAL A 200 -4.72 5.65 4.85
C VAL A 200 -4.21 7.04 5.18
N GLY A 201 -4.93 8.06 4.74
CA GLY A 201 -4.63 9.45 5.08
C GLY A 201 -5.88 10.32 4.94
N HIS A 202 -5.84 11.52 5.51
CA HIS A 202 -6.90 12.50 5.32
C HIS A 202 -6.66 13.25 4.02
N ASN A 203 -7.54 13.06 3.03
CA ASN A 203 -7.40 13.64 1.69
C ASN A 203 -6.04 13.33 1.04
N ILE A 204 -5.60 12.08 1.17
CA ILE A 204 -4.26 11.62 0.83
C ILE A 204 -3.86 11.91 -0.63
N SER A 205 -4.80 11.77 -1.56
CA SER A 205 -4.55 11.99 -3.00
C SER A 205 -4.53 13.48 -3.40
N GLY A 206 -5.03 14.35 -2.54
CA GLY A 206 -5.07 15.80 -2.84
C GLY A 206 -4.17 16.65 -1.99
N PHE A 207 -3.57 16.07 -0.94
CA PHE A 207 -2.79 16.82 0.05
C PHE A 207 -1.48 16.16 0.46
N ASP A 208 -1.43 14.83 0.57
CA ASP A 208 -0.28 14.09 1.10
C ASP A 208 0.56 13.38 0.01
N LEU A 209 0.01 13.23 -1.20
CA LEU A 209 0.67 12.56 -2.33
C LEU A 209 0.69 13.42 -3.58
#